data_5d2423702659c473efb369e4c6b391e5
#
_entry.id   5d2423702659c473efb369e4c6b391e5
#
_cell.length_a   1.000
_cell.length_b   1.000
_cell.length_c   1.000
_cell.angle_alpha   90.00
_cell.angle_beta   90.00
_cell.angle_gamma   90.00
#
_symmetry.space_group_name_H-M   'P 1'
#
loop_
_entity.id
_entity.type
_entity.pdbx_description
1 polymer ?
#
loop_
_entity_poly.entity_id
_entity_poly.type
_entity_poly.pdbx_seq_one_letter_code
_entity_poly.pdbx_strand_id
1 'polypeptide(L)'
;MIFRLLFLLIFISVNSYAVVKQDLYDSQYIQKKPNEITSNELLSPLPDDKLLGDPKAPILMIEYASLTCYHCSLFHRNVFPKIKEKYIDTGKMLYIFRHFPLDYRGLKAAMLSHCYEKQEDYFNFNKAVFNSIDSWNYYNLSDLTLLQRIAALSNLKQDAFNQCINDKKIMDKIVNDKSLAINKLGITATPIFFIKLNDDKSYIEHNKVKHGGYKELKYFTNVIDSIRSGEWFKKQ
;
A
#
# COMPACT_ATOMS: atom_id res chain seq x y z
N MET A 1 18.74 47.45 -2.79
CA MET A 1 17.39 46.92 -2.42
C MET A 1 16.75 46.10 -3.55
N ILE A 2 17.52 45.53 -4.48
CA ILE A 2 17.01 44.82 -5.69
C ILE A 2 17.28 43.27 -5.62
N PHE A 3 18.11 42.83 -4.69
CA PHE A 3 18.52 41.42 -4.62
C PHE A 3 17.57 40.48 -3.83
N ARG A 4 16.52 40.98 -3.21
CA ARG A 4 15.57 40.19 -2.40
C ARG A 4 14.33 39.68 -3.16
N LEU A 5 14.05 40.18 -4.37
CA LEU A 5 12.86 39.78 -5.14
C LEU A 5 13.08 38.57 -6.07
N LEU A 6 14.31 38.22 -6.41
CA LEU A 6 14.58 37.10 -7.36
C LEU A 6 14.46 35.70 -6.72
N PHE A 7 14.61 35.59 -5.39
CA PHE A 7 14.53 34.27 -4.73
C PHE A 7 13.10 33.80 -4.47
N LEU A 8 12.11 34.68 -4.47
CA LEU A 8 10.70 34.31 -4.25
C LEU A 8 10.01 33.73 -5.50
N LEU A 9 10.49 34.08 -6.70
CA LEU A 9 9.87 33.57 -7.95
C LEU A 9 10.29 32.18 -8.32
N ILE A 10 11.44 31.68 -7.85
CA ILE A 10 11.92 30.32 -8.18
C ILE A 10 11.22 29.26 -7.33
N PHE A 11 10.79 29.56 -6.10
CA PHE A 11 10.08 28.62 -5.25
C PHE A 11 8.62 28.38 -5.67
N ILE A 12 7.96 29.33 -6.32
CA ILE A 12 6.56 29.21 -6.77
C ILE A 12 6.46 28.31 -8.00
N SER A 13 7.48 28.31 -8.87
CA SER A 13 7.43 27.55 -10.14
C SER A 13 7.59 26.03 -9.94
N VAL A 14 8.34 25.59 -8.95
CA VAL A 14 8.59 24.15 -8.71
C VAL A 14 7.37 23.46 -8.08
N ASN A 15 6.68 24.15 -7.16
CA ASN A 15 5.45 23.62 -6.56
C ASN A 15 4.29 23.55 -7.57
N SER A 16 4.16 24.54 -8.45
CA SER A 16 3.10 24.57 -9.47
C SER A 16 3.25 23.42 -10.47
N TYR A 17 4.48 23.06 -10.85
CA TYR A 17 4.73 21.99 -11.80
C TYR A 17 4.45 20.59 -11.22
N ALA A 18 4.74 20.39 -9.94
CA ALA A 18 4.45 19.14 -9.23
C ALA A 18 2.94 18.94 -9.02
N VAL A 19 2.22 19.98 -8.64
CA VAL A 19 0.76 19.96 -8.48
C VAL A 19 0.06 19.68 -9.81
N VAL A 20 0.42 20.39 -10.89
CA VAL A 20 -0.17 20.19 -12.22
C VAL A 20 0.11 18.79 -12.76
N LYS A 21 1.29 18.21 -12.50
CA LYS A 21 1.60 16.84 -12.92
C LYS A 21 0.81 15.80 -12.13
N GLN A 22 0.55 16.03 -10.85
CA GLN A 22 -0.28 15.16 -10.02
C GLN A 22 -1.74 15.22 -10.46
N ASP A 23 -2.30 16.41 -10.67
CA ASP A 23 -3.67 16.60 -11.12
C ASP A 23 -3.93 15.97 -12.51
N LEU A 24 -2.96 16.04 -13.44
CA LEU A 24 -3.05 15.41 -14.75
C LEU A 24 -2.98 13.88 -14.65
N TYR A 25 -2.14 13.35 -13.76
CA TYR A 25 -2.03 11.91 -13.52
C TYR A 25 -3.33 11.38 -12.90
N ASP A 26 -3.83 12.05 -11.86
CA ASP A 26 -5.08 11.70 -11.18
C ASP A 26 -6.29 11.74 -12.14
N SER A 27 -6.36 12.77 -13.01
CA SER A 27 -7.45 12.89 -13.99
C SER A 27 -7.45 11.78 -15.03
N GLN A 28 -6.28 11.34 -15.50
CA GLN A 28 -6.14 10.24 -16.44
C GLN A 28 -6.55 8.89 -15.85
N TYR A 29 -6.25 8.67 -14.56
CA TYR A 29 -6.56 7.43 -13.88
C TYR A 29 -8.04 7.32 -13.50
N ILE A 30 -8.64 8.41 -13.00
CA ILE A 30 -10.05 8.47 -12.59
C ILE A 30 -11.01 8.25 -13.77
N GLN A 31 -10.60 8.56 -15.01
CA GLN A 31 -11.42 8.37 -16.19
C GLN A 31 -11.39 6.96 -16.78
N LYS A 32 -10.43 6.11 -16.37
CA LYS A 32 -10.38 4.73 -16.86
C LYS A 32 -11.45 3.87 -16.21
N LYS A 33 -12.23 3.17 -17.05
CA LYS A 33 -13.11 2.12 -16.54
C LYS A 33 -12.26 0.96 -15.98
N PRO A 34 -12.72 0.23 -14.96
CA PRO A 34 -11.98 -0.89 -14.38
C PRO A 34 -11.44 -1.90 -15.39
N ASN A 35 -12.15 -2.12 -16.51
CA ASN A 35 -11.73 -3.04 -17.58
C ASN A 35 -10.52 -2.54 -18.40
N GLU A 36 -10.22 -1.24 -18.36
CA GLU A 36 -9.15 -0.59 -19.13
C GLU A 36 -7.82 -0.56 -18.36
N ILE A 37 -7.84 -0.90 -17.06
CA ILE A 37 -6.63 -0.95 -16.23
C ILE A 37 -5.84 -2.21 -16.56
N THR A 38 -4.58 -2.03 -16.89
CA THR A 38 -3.65 -3.13 -17.22
C THR A 38 -2.97 -3.70 -15.97
N SER A 39 -2.39 -4.91 -16.10
CA SER A 39 -1.57 -5.50 -15.02
C SER A 39 -0.37 -4.62 -14.67
N ASN A 40 0.26 -3.97 -15.66
CA ASN A 40 1.41 -3.09 -15.42
C ASN A 40 1.05 -1.84 -14.64
N GLU A 41 -0.10 -1.24 -14.91
CA GLU A 41 -0.59 -0.11 -14.12
C GLU A 41 -0.84 -0.52 -12.67
N LEU A 42 -1.36 -1.74 -12.44
CA LEU A 42 -1.49 -2.30 -11.09
C LEU A 42 -0.15 -2.67 -10.43
N LEU A 43 0.93 -2.73 -11.17
CA LEU A 43 2.29 -2.92 -10.65
C LEU A 43 3.09 -1.62 -10.56
N SER A 44 2.42 -0.49 -10.66
CA SER A 44 2.97 0.86 -10.46
C SER A 44 2.23 1.58 -9.34
N PRO A 45 2.78 2.65 -8.75
CA PRO A 45 2.06 3.48 -7.80
C PRO A 45 0.78 4.05 -8.42
N LEU A 46 -0.33 3.95 -7.71
CA LEU A 46 -1.63 4.52 -8.10
C LEU A 46 -1.88 5.83 -7.34
N PRO A 47 -2.74 6.73 -7.86
CA PRO A 47 -3.00 8.05 -7.24
C PRO A 47 -3.39 7.99 -5.77
N ASP A 48 -4.18 6.99 -5.38
CA ASP A 48 -4.71 6.85 -4.02
C ASP A 48 -3.87 5.91 -3.14
N ASP A 49 -2.75 5.40 -3.64
CA ASP A 49 -1.86 4.57 -2.82
C ASP A 49 -1.25 5.39 -1.68
N LYS A 50 -1.21 4.80 -0.50
CA LYS A 50 -0.40 5.32 0.60
C LYS A 50 1.02 4.77 0.45
N LEU A 51 1.97 5.69 0.23
CA LEU A 51 3.35 5.37 -0.07
C LEU A 51 4.20 5.39 1.21
N LEU A 52 5.05 4.40 1.42
CA LEU A 52 6.02 4.41 2.51
C LEU A 52 7.44 4.33 1.94
N GLY A 53 8.24 5.37 2.17
CA GLY A 53 9.57 5.54 1.61
C GLY A 53 9.65 6.61 0.54
N ASP A 54 10.79 6.69 -0.15
CA ASP A 54 11.02 7.63 -1.24
C ASP A 54 10.33 7.16 -2.52
N PRO A 55 9.44 7.96 -3.13
CA PRO A 55 8.83 7.63 -4.42
C PRO A 55 9.85 7.39 -5.56
N LYS A 56 11.08 7.92 -5.42
CA LYS A 56 12.18 7.73 -6.37
C LYS A 56 13.10 6.56 -6.03
N ALA A 57 12.80 5.81 -4.96
CA ALA A 57 13.59 4.64 -4.59
C ALA A 57 13.70 3.65 -5.76
N PRO A 58 14.87 2.99 -5.96
CA PRO A 58 15.09 2.13 -7.12
C PRO A 58 14.27 0.83 -7.11
N ILE A 59 13.76 0.41 -5.97
CA ILE A 59 12.94 -0.81 -5.82
C ILE A 59 11.52 -0.41 -5.41
N LEU A 60 10.54 -1.07 -6.00
CA LEU A 60 9.13 -1.03 -5.61
C LEU A 60 8.72 -2.37 -5.03
N MET A 61 8.10 -2.34 -3.85
CA MET A 61 7.41 -3.47 -3.25
C MET A 61 5.95 -3.14 -3.04
N ILE A 62 5.05 -3.88 -3.68
CA ILE A 62 3.61 -3.79 -3.49
C ILE A 62 3.16 -5.04 -2.74
N GLU A 63 2.51 -4.86 -1.60
CA GLU A 63 1.89 -5.94 -0.84
C GLU A 63 0.37 -5.88 -0.95
N TYR A 64 -0.24 -6.98 -1.35
CA TYR A 64 -1.68 -7.22 -1.23
C TYR A 64 -1.94 -8.07 0.00
N ALA A 65 -2.65 -7.51 0.98
CA ALA A 65 -2.86 -8.16 2.28
C ALA A 65 -4.26 -7.89 2.86
N SER A 66 -4.68 -8.78 3.74
CA SER A 66 -5.87 -8.59 4.59
C SER A 66 -5.44 -8.30 6.02
N LEU A 67 -6.08 -7.34 6.65
CA LEU A 67 -5.85 -7.00 8.05
C LEU A 67 -6.33 -8.09 9.04
N THR A 68 -7.07 -9.09 8.56
CA THR A 68 -7.49 -10.28 9.32
C THR A 68 -6.67 -11.54 8.98
N CYS A 69 -5.69 -11.42 8.07
CA CYS A 69 -4.85 -12.54 7.67
C CYS A 69 -3.71 -12.79 8.67
N TYR A 70 -3.68 -13.97 9.26
CA TYR A 70 -2.63 -14.36 10.22
C TYR A 70 -1.22 -14.30 9.62
N HIS A 71 -1.02 -14.82 8.40
CA HIS A 71 0.29 -14.79 7.75
C HIS A 71 0.74 -13.37 7.36
N CYS A 72 -0.21 -12.47 7.06
CA CYS A 72 0.09 -11.05 6.88
C CYS A 72 0.57 -10.42 8.20
N SER A 73 -0.11 -10.74 9.30
CA SER A 73 0.31 -10.30 10.63
C SER A 73 1.71 -10.81 11.01
N LEU A 74 2.03 -12.07 10.73
CA LEU A 74 3.38 -12.61 10.97
C LEU A 74 4.45 -11.82 10.18
N PHE A 75 4.18 -11.49 8.92
CA PHE A 75 5.08 -10.67 8.12
C PHE A 75 5.26 -9.28 8.75
N HIS A 76 4.17 -8.60 9.09
CA HIS A 76 4.21 -7.25 9.65
C HIS A 76 4.84 -7.17 11.05
N ARG A 77 4.72 -8.22 11.85
CA ARG A 77 5.33 -8.28 13.19
C ARG A 77 6.82 -8.65 13.16
N ASN A 78 7.20 -9.62 12.32
CA ASN A 78 8.51 -10.25 12.41
C ASN A 78 9.50 -9.84 11.32
N VAL A 79 9.02 -9.48 10.14
CA VAL A 79 9.83 -9.29 8.93
C VAL A 79 9.85 -7.83 8.49
N PHE A 80 8.66 -7.24 8.34
CA PHE A 80 8.50 -5.88 7.82
C PHE A 80 9.29 -4.80 8.56
N PRO A 81 9.41 -4.81 9.91
CA PRO A 81 10.20 -3.80 10.61
C PRO A 81 11.68 -3.79 10.16
N LYS A 82 12.26 -4.95 9.91
CA LYS A 82 13.64 -5.09 9.44
C LYS A 82 13.80 -4.71 7.97
N ILE A 83 12.79 -4.99 7.14
CA ILE A 83 12.74 -4.51 5.75
C ILE A 83 12.65 -2.99 5.74
N LYS A 84 11.78 -2.42 6.57
CA LYS A 84 11.63 -0.97 6.69
C LYS A 84 12.94 -0.30 7.06
N GLU A 85 13.59 -0.73 8.12
CA GLU A 85 14.86 -0.20 8.59
C GLU A 85 15.97 -0.30 7.51
N LYS A 86 16.09 -1.47 6.86
CA LYS A 86 17.20 -1.73 5.93
C LYS A 86 17.02 -1.08 4.56
N TYR A 87 15.79 -0.96 4.07
CA TYR A 87 15.54 -0.59 2.68
C TYR A 87 14.65 0.65 2.52
N ILE A 88 13.56 0.78 3.31
CA ILE A 88 12.63 1.89 3.16
C ILE A 88 13.21 3.16 3.77
N ASP A 89 13.63 3.11 5.04
CA ASP A 89 14.18 4.26 5.77
C ASP A 89 15.54 4.73 5.20
N THR A 90 16.19 3.89 4.39
CA THR A 90 17.44 4.21 3.70
C THR A 90 17.25 4.64 2.24
N GLY A 91 16.01 4.89 1.80
CA GLY A 91 15.68 5.35 0.45
C GLY A 91 15.94 4.34 -0.67
N LYS A 92 16.08 3.05 -0.34
CA LYS A 92 16.38 1.99 -1.32
C LYS A 92 15.14 1.32 -1.87
N MET A 93 13.99 1.46 -1.18
CA MET A 93 12.73 0.82 -1.55
C MET A 93 11.54 1.72 -1.24
N LEU A 94 10.64 1.82 -2.19
CA LEU A 94 9.28 2.31 -2.03
C LEU A 94 8.39 1.12 -1.69
N TYR A 95 7.57 1.25 -0.66
CA TYR A 95 6.61 0.25 -0.26
C TYR A 95 5.18 0.77 -0.39
N ILE A 96 4.29 -0.08 -0.91
CA ILE A 96 2.85 0.17 -1.06
C ILE A 96 2.08 -0.99 -0.44
N PHE A 97 1.12 -0.65 0.43
CA PHE A 97 0.20 -1.61 0.99
C PHE A 97 -1.17 -1.46 0.33
N ARG A 98 -1.71 -2.54 -0.24
CA ARG A 98 -3.03 -2.58 -0.85
C ARG A 98 -3.93 -3.59 -0.15
N HIS A 99 -5.11 -3.14 0.21
CA HIS A 99 -6.07 -3.98 0.90
C HIS A 99 -6.64 -5.07 -0.02
N PHE A 100 -6.60 -6.31 0.48
CA PHE A 100 -7.23 -7.47 -0.13
C PHE A 100 -8.04 -8.20 0.95
N PRO A 101 -9.19 -7.66 1.38
CA PRO A 101 -9.95 -8.21 2.49
C PRO A 101 -10.44 -9.63 2.19
N LEU A 102 -10.24 -10.55 3.13
CA LEU A 102 -10.67 -11.95 3.00
C LEU A 102 -12.06 -12.18 3.58
N ASP A 103 -12.50 -11.34 4.52
CA ASP A 103 -13.76 -11.44 5.23
C ASP A 103 -14.37 -10.06 5.54
N TYR A 104 -15.53 -10.06 6.18
CA TYR A 104 -16.25 -8.84 6.56
C TYR A 104 -15.44 -7.92 7.47
N ARG A 105 -14.74 -8.48 8.47
CA ARG A 105 -13.91 -7.68 9.41
C ARG A 105 -12.70 -7.07 8.69
N GLY A 106 -12.07 -7.85 7.82
CA GLY A 106 -11.00 -7.36 6.95
C GLY A 106 -11.45 -6.21 6.07
N LEU A 107 -12.67 -6.27 5.52
CA LEU A 107 -13.26 -5.18 4.76
C LEU A 107 -13.49 -3.94 5.66
N LYS A 108 -14.08 -4.11 6.84
CA LYS A 108 -14.31 -2.98 7.76
C LYS A 108 -12.99 -2.37 8.27
N ALA A 109 -11.98 -3.20 8.55
CA ALA A 109 -10.64 -2.72 8.90
C ALA A 109 -10.00 -1.92 7.75
N ALA A 110 -10.13 -2.39 6.50
CA ALA A 110 -9.66 -1.69 5.32
C ALA A 110 -10.39 -0.34 5.13
N MET A 111 -11.71 -0.30 5.32
CA MET A 111 -12.49 0.95 5.26
C MET A 111 -12.00 1.95 6.30
N LEU A 112 -11.79 1.54 7.55
CA LEU A 112 -11.26 2.40 8.61
C LEU A 112 -9.85 2.91 8.28
N SER A 113 -9.00 2.06 7.73
CA SER A 113 -7.66 2.46 7.29
C SER A 113 -7.71 3.62 6.28
N HIS A 114 -8.62 3.58 5.32
CA HIS A 114 -8.80 4.64 4.34
C HIS A 114 -9.30 5.98 4.91
N CYS A 115 -9.81 6.00 6.13
CA CYS A 115 -10.25 7.23 6.80
C CYS A 115 -9.12 8.05 7.42
N TYR A 116 -7.91 7.53 7.44
CA TYR A 116 -6.74 8.28 7.86
C TYR A 116 -6.13 9.02 6.65
N GLU A 117 -6.23 10.34 6.66
CA GLU A 117 -5.67 11.17 5.58
C GLU A 117 -4.15 11.11 5.54
N LYS A 118 -3.50 11.18 6.74
CA LYS A 118 -2.05 11.13 6.85
C LYS A 118 -1.54 9.71 6.63
N GLN A 119 -0.50 9.57 5.81
CA GLN A 119 0.13 8.28 5.55
C GLN A 119 0.62 7.60 6.83
N GLU A 120 1.21 8.36 7.74
CA GLU A 120 1.70 7.84 9.01
C GLU A 120 0.59 7.19 9.83
N ASP A 121 -0.56 7.85 9.98
CA ASP A 121 -1.71 7.35 10.74
C ASP A 121 -2.30 6.08 10.07
N TYR A 122 -2.37 6.07 8.73
CA TYR A 122 -2.77 4.89 7.95
C TYR A 122 -1.89 3.67 8.27
N PHE A 123 -0.56 3.82 8.19
CA PHE A 123 0.36 2.71 8.47
C PHE A 123 0.39 2.33 9.95
N ASN A 124 0.26 3.30 10.86
CA ASN A 124 0.17 3.04 12.30
C ASN A 124 -1.10 2.28 12.67
N PHE A 125 -2.25 2.64 12.09
CA PHE A 125 -3.50 1.90 12.27
C PHE A 125 -3.36 0.45 11.77
N ASN A 126 -2.87 0.24 10.55
CA ASN A 126 -2.66 -1.10 10.00
C ASN A 126 -1.74 -1.95 10.87
N LYS A 127 -0.63 -1.35 11.36
CA LYS A 127 0.30 -2.00 12.29
C LYS A 127 -0.39 -2.40 13.60
N ALA A 128 -1.23 -1.52 14.16
CA ALA A 128 -1.96 -1.81 15.39
C ALA A 128 -2.96 -2.98 15.20
N VAL A 129 -3.66 -3.02 14.05
CA VAL A 129 -4.57 -4.12 13.72
C VAL A 129 -3.80 -5.44 13.57
N PHE A 130 -2.68 -5.46 12.84
CA PHE A 130 -1.84 -6.67 12.72
C PHE A 130 -1.29 -7.15 14.06
N ASN A 131 -0.88 -6.24 14.93
CA ASN A 131 -0.38 -6.59 16.27
C ASN A 131 -1.48 -7.16 17.18
N SER A 132 -2.72 -6.86 16.89
CA SER A 132 -3.88 -7.30 17.66
C SER A 132 -4.56 -8.54 17.06
N ILE A 133 -3.94 -9.25 16.11
CA ILE A 133 -4.54 -10.37 15.37
C ILE A 133 -5.10 -11.46 16.31
N ASP A 134 -4.39 -11.74 17.39
CA ASP A 134 -4.76 -12.77 18.38
C ASP A 134 -5.94 -12.35 19.27
N SER A 135 -6.35 -11.09 19.23
CA SER A 135 -7.47 -10.52 20.01
C SER A 135 -8.80 -10.49 19.23
N TRP A 136 -8.83 -10.98 17.99
CA TRP A 136 -10.07 -11.07 17.24
C TRP A 136 -11.04 -12.08 17.84
N ASN A 137 -12.31 -11.69 17.95
CA ASN A 137 -13.36 -12.62 18.34
C ASN A 137 -13.75 -13.52 17.15
N TYR A 138 -13.17 -14.71 17.09
CA TYR A 138 -13.43 -15.65 15.99
C TYR A 138 -14.82 -16.29 16.04
N TYR A 139 -15.53 -16.22 17.17
CA TYR A 139 -16.89 -16.74 17.32
C TYR A 139 -17.96 -15.77 16.83
N ASN A 140 -17.63 -14.48 16.69
CA ASN A 140 -18.54 -13.46 16.18
C ASN A 140 -17.85 -12.62 15.10
N LEU A 141 -18.09 -12.99 13.84
CA LEU A 141 -17.45 -12.35 12.69
C LEU A 141 -17.95 -10.90 12.44
N SER A 142 -19.07 -10.50 13.01
CA SER A 142 -19.59 -9.14 12.92
C SER A 142 -19.14 -8.24 14.07
N ASP A 143 -18.40 -8.78 15.05
CA ASP A 143 -17.87 -8.01 16.17
C ASP A 143 -16.74 -7.06 15.72
N LEU A 144 -17.01 -5.76 15.77
CA LEU A 144 -16.06 -4.70 15.44
C LEU A 144 -15.46 -4.02 16.67
N THR A 145 -15.69 -4.54 17.87
CA THR A 145 -15.24 -3.93 19.14
C THR A 145 -13.71 -3.73 19.17
N LEU A 146 -12.94 -4.66 18.61
CA LEU A 146 -11.49 -4.53 18.52
C LEU A 146 -11.11 -3.35 17.61
N LEU A 147 -11.73 -3.22 16.44
CA LEU A 147 -11.46 -2.10 15.52
C LEU A 147 -11.84 -0.77 16.15
N GLN A 148 -12.95 -0.70 16.87
CA GLN A 148 -13.39 0.51 17.56
C GLN A 148 -12.37 0.95 18.61
N ARG A 149 -11.83 0.00 19.40
CA ARG A 149 -10.77 0.28 20.39
C ARG A 149 -9.49 0.77 19.72
N ILE A 150 -9.03 0.09 18.66
CA ILE A 150 -7.81 0.49 17.93
C ILE A 150 -8.00 1.87 17.31
N ALA A 151 -9.14 2.14 16.68
CA ALA A 151 -9.45 3.43 16.07
C ALA A 151 -9.44 4.56 17.12
N ALA A 152 -10.05 4.35 18.29
CA ALA A 152 -10.03 5.32 19.37
C ALA A 152 -8.61 5.60 19.89
N LEU A 153 -7.76 4.57 20.03
CA LEU A 153 -6.35 4.73 20.40
C LEU A 153 -5.52 5.43 19.30
N SER A 154 -5.99 5.40 18.08
CA SER A 154 -5.39 6.08 16.91
C SER A 154 -6.04 7.45 16.63
N ASN A 155 -6.68 8.05 17.64
CA ASN A 155 -7.32 9.37 17.59
C ASN A 155 -8.50 9.50 16.60
N LEU A 156 -9.11 8.41 16.16
CA LEU A 156 -10.32 8.46 15.37
C LEU A 156 -11.55 8.59 16.29
N LYS A 157 -12.28 9.72 16.19
CA LYS A 157 -13.49 9.96 16.98
C LYS A 157 -14.60 8.98 16.60
N GLN A 158 -15.50 8.69 17.55
CA GLN A 158 -16.59 7.73 17.36
C GLN A 158 -17.46 8.04 16.16
N ASP A 159 -17.80 9.32 15.91
CA ASP A 159 -18.63 9.70 14.77
C ASP A 159 -17.90 9.44 13.44
N ALA A 160 -16.59 9.75 13.37
CA ALA A 160 -15.78 9.43 12.22
C ALA A 160 -15.67 7.91 12.00
N PHE A 161 -15.50 7.13 13.07
CA PHE A 161 -15.53 5.66 13.01
C PHE A 161 -16.84 5.17 12.37
N ASN A 162 -18.00 5.64 12.85
CA ASN A 162 -19.32 5.24 12.36
C ASN A 162 -19.53 5.65 10.90
N GLN A 163 -19.06 6.83 10.50
CA GLN A 163 -19.10 7.27 9.11
C GLN A 163 -18.25 6.36 8.22
N CYS A 164 -17.00 6.10 8.63
CA CYS A 164 -16.05 5.32 7.86
C CYS A 164 -16.51 3.88 7.60
N ILE A 165 -16.97 3.19 8.63
CA ILE A 165 -17.40 1.78 8.47
C ILE A 165 -18.69 1.62 7.64
N ASN A 166 -19.40 2.71 7.39
CA ASN A 166 -20.64 2.75 6.60
C ASN A 166 -20.49 3.50 5.26
N ASP A 167 -19.29 4.01 4.95
CA ASP A 167 -19.06 4.72 3.70
C ASP A 167 -19.07 3.76 2.51
N LYS A 168 -20.15 3.87 1.72
CA LYS A 168 -20.34 3.03 0.54
C LYS A 168 -19.28 3.28 -0.53
N LYS A 169 -18.77 4.50 -0.68
CA LYS A 169 -17.76 4.83 -1.70
C LYS A 169 -16.43 4.15 -1.39
N ILE A 170 -16.01 4.20 -0.11
CA ILE A 170 -14.79 3.50 0.35
C ILE A 170 -14.98 1.99 0.18
N MET A 171 -16.14 1.45 0.56
CA MET A 171 -16.43 0.02 0.41
C MET A 171 -16.35 -0.41 -1.06
N ASP A 172 -17.05 0.28 -1.95
CA ASP A 172 -17.10 -0.03 -3.38
C ASP A 172 -15.69 0.04 -4.00
N LYS A 173 -14.89 1.06 -3.62
CA LYS A 173 -13.49 1.16 -4.04
C LYS A 173 -12.69 -0.08 -3.65
N ILE A 174 -12.69 -0.46 -2.37
CA ILE A 174 -11.92 -1.61 -1.88
C ILE A 174 -12.34 -2.91 -2.57
N VAL A 175 -13.63 -3.11 -2.78
CA VAL A 175 -14.18 -4.29 -3.47
C VAL A 175 -13.75 -4.31 -4.94
N ASN A 176 -13.79 -3.17 -5.62
CA ASN A 176 -13.33 -3.04 -7.00
C ASN A 176 -11.83 -3.27 -7.13
N ASP A 177 -11.02 -2.70 -6.25
CA ASP A 177 -9.56 -2.90 -6.24
C ASP A 177 -9.21 -4.37 -6.02
N LYS A 178 -9.90 -5.05 -5.10
CA LYS A 178 -9.77 -6.50 -4.91
C LYS A 178 -10.14 -7.27 -6.18
N SER A 179 -11.24 -6.92 -6.83
CA SER A 179 -11.67 -7.56 -8.08
C SER A 179 -10.64 -7.38 -9.19
N LEU A 180 -10.07 -6.18 -9.34
CA LEU A 180 -8.98 -5.93 -10.29
C LEU A 180 -7.75 -6.78 -9.99
N ALA A 181 -7.36 -6.88 -8.72
CA ALA A 181 -6.22 -7.69 -8.30
C ALA A 181 -6.43 -9.18 -8.61
N ILE A 182 -7.64 -9.70 -8.44
CA ILE A 182 -8.01 -11.07 -8.84
C ILE A 182 -7.89 -11.24 -10.35
N ASN A 183 -8.58 -10.38 -11.10
CA ASN A 183 -8.77 -10.57 -12.54
C ASN A 183 -7.51 -10.27 -13.36
N LYS A 184 -6.69 -9.30 -12.92
CA LYS A 184 -5.52 -8.84 -13.68
C LYS A 184 -4.20 -9.41 -13.18
N LEU A 185 -4.09 -9.74 -11.88
CA LEU A 185 -2.86 -10.23 -11.27
C LEU A 185 -2.97 -11.66 -10.74
N GLY A 186 -4.14 -12.29 -10.88
CA GLY A 186 -4.38 -13.66 -10.43
C GLY A 186 -4.13 -13.84 -8.92
N ILE A 187 -4.52 -12.85 -8.11
CA ILE A 187 -4.38 -12.93 -6.65
C ILE A 187 -5.56 -13.71 -6.08
N THR A 188 -5.28 -14.79 -5.37
CA THR A 188 -6.29 -15.67 -4.74
C THR A 188 -6.08 -15.86 -3.24
N ALA A 189 -4.97 -15.38 -2.70
CA ALA A 189 -4.59 -15.52 -1.29
C ALA A 189 -3.77 -14.31 -0.83
N THR A 190 -3.52 -14.21 0.49
CA THR A 190 -2.68 -13.17 1.11
C THR A 190 -1.67 -13.78 2.09
N PRO A 191 -0.52 -13.12 2.33
CA PRO A 191 -0.01 -11.96 1.58
C PRO A 191 0.50 -12.36 0.19
N ILE A 192 0.40 -11.43 -0.78
CA ILE A 192 1.08 -11.50 -2.07
C ILE A 192 1.93 -10.24 -2.21
N PHE A 193 3.18 -10.42 -2.60
CA PHE A 193 4.13 -9.35 -2.83
C PHE A 193 4.51 -9.29 -4.30
N PHE A 194 4.62 -8.09 -4.84
CA PHE A 194 5.28 -7.83 -6.11
C PHE A 194 6.52 -6.98 -5.83
N ILE A 195 7.69 -7.48 -6.20
CA ILE A 195 8.98 -6.82 -5.93
C ILE A 195 9.69 -6.64 -7.27
N LYS A 196 9.94 -5.39 -7.67
CA LYS A 196 10.50 -5.04 -8.98
C LYS A 196 11.35 -3.78 -8.92
N LEU A 197 12.06 -3.47 -10.01
CA LEU A 197 12.59 -2.13 -10.22
C LEU A 197 11.44 -1.11 -10.24
N ASN A 198 11.66 0.03 -9.62
CA ASN A 198 10.71 1.15 -9.61
C ASN A 198 10.96 2.02 -10.85
N ASP A 199 10.75 1.45 -12.03
CA ASP A 199 10.83 2.15 -13.30
C ASP A 199 9.55 1.92 -14.11
N ASP A 200 9.17 2.94 -14.90
CA ASP A 200 7.97 2.90 -15.74
C ASP A 200 8.25 2.23 -17.11
N LYS A 201 9.50 1.83 -17.39
CA LYS A 201 9.94 1.43 -18.72
C LYS A 201 10.05 -0.07 -18.92
N SER A 202 10.20 -0.84 -17.86
CA SER A 202 10.30 -2.28 -17.98
C SER A 202 8.94 -2.95 -17.92
N TYR A 203 8.49 -3.50 -19.07
CA TYR A 203 7.43 -4.50 -19.07
C TYR A 203 7.97 -5.74 -18.35
N ILE A 204 7.42 -6.01 -17.17
CA ILE A 204 7.75 -7.25 -16.45
C ILE A 204 6.48 -8.09 -16.36
N GLU A 205 6.58 -9.32 -16.81
CA GLU A 205 5.52 -10.29 -16.61
C GLU A 205 5.23 -10.44 -15.11
N HIS A 206 4.00 -10.14 -14.69
CA HIS A 206 3.65 -10.05 -13.25
C HIS A 206 3.94 -11.34 -12.47
N ASN A 207 3.89 -12.51 -13.11
CA ASN A 207 4.19 -13.79 -12.46
C ASN A 207 5.67 -13.91 -12.05
N LYS A 208 6.59 -13.25 -12.76
CA LYS A 208 8.02 -13.29 -12.46
C LYS A 208 8.43 -12.50 -11.23
N VAL A 209 7.65 -11.48 -10.87
CA VAL A 209 7.90 -10.60 -9.71
C VAL A 209 6.96 -10.86 -8.54
N LYS A 210 6.08 -11.88 -8.67
CA LYS A 210 5.06 -12.27 -7.70
C LYS A 210 5.61 -13.25 -6.68
N HIS A 211 5.48 -12.92 -5.41
CA HIS A 211 5.93 -13.75 -4.28
C HIS A 211 4.75 -13.97 -3.32
N GLY A 212 4.35 -15.21 -3.14
CA GLY A 212 3.20 -15.57 -2.32
C GLY A 212 3.53 -16.10 -0.93
N GLY A 213 2.66 -15.77 0.02
CA GLY A 213 2.68 -16.28 1.40
C GLY A 213 3.77 -15.65 2.28
N TYR A 214 3.68 -15.97 3.58
CA TYR A 214 4.71 -15.57 4.55
C TYR A 214 6.06 -16.20 4.19
N LYS A 215 7.10 -15.39 4.25
CA LYS A 215 8.50 -15.79 4.09
C LYS A 215 9.36 -15.13 5.16
N GLU A 216 10.46 -15.77 5.51
CA GLU A 216 11.47 -15.24 6.41
C GLU A 216 12.21 -14.03 5.81
N LEU A 217 12.80 -13.21 6.67
CA LEU A 217 13.57 -12.02 6.26
C LEU A 217 14.61 -12.32 5.19
N LYS A 218 15.36 -13.43 5.33
CA LYS A 218 16.40 -13.85 4.40
C LYS A 218 15.88 -14.00 2.97
N TYR A 219 14.65 -14.48 2.80
CA TYR A 219 14.03 -14.57 1.47
C TYR A 219 13.91 -13.21 0.83
N PHE A 220 13.28 -12.25 1.54
CA PHE A 220 13.08 -10.90 1.01
C PHE A 220 14.38 -10.16 0.74
N THR A 221 15.36 -10.28 1.65
CA THR A 221 16.68 -9.64 1.42
C THR A 221 17.37 -10.19 0.19
N ASN A 222 17.33 -11.50 -0.04
CA ASN A 222 17.92 -12.11 -1.23
C ASN A 222 17.25 -11.62 -2.52
N VAL A 223 15.91 -11.55 -2.55
CA VAL A 223 15.15 -11.04 -3.71
C VAL A 223 15.50 -9.58 -3.96
N ILE A 224 15.38 -8.72 -2.94
CA ILE A 224 15.61 -7.28 -3.08
C ILE A 224 17.06 -7.00 -3.51
N ASP A 225 18.05 -7.63 -2.87
CA ASP A 225 19.45 -7.41 -3.17
C ASP A 225 19.83 -7.95 -4.56
N SER A 226 19.23 -9.06 -5.02
CA SER A 226 19.44 -9.59 -6.38
C SER A 226 18.83 -8.73 -7.48
N ILE A 227 17.67 -8.10 -7.23
CA ILE A 227 17.08 -7.14 -8.15
C ILE A 227 17.98 -5.90 -8.24
N ARG A 228 18.49 -5.40 -7.13
CA ARG A 228 19.38 -4.22 -7.07
C ARG A 228 20.71 -4.45 -7.79
N SER A 229 21.28 -5.65 -7.70
CA SER A 229 22.54 -6.01 -8.41
C SER A 229 22.33 -6.32 -9.89
N GLY A 230 21.09 -6.43 -10.37
CA GLY A 230 20.76 -6.86 -11.72
C GLY A 230 20.91 -8.37 -11.96
N GLU A 231 21.26 -9.14 -10.94
CA GLU A 231 21.42 -10.61 -11.06
C GLU A 231 20.09 -11.33 -11.25
N TRP A 232 19.00 -10.77 -10.71
CA TRP A 232 17.66 -11.32 -10.85
C TRP A 232 17.26 -11.51 -12.32
N PHE A 233 17.60 -10.54 -13.17
CA PHE A 233 17.22 -10.56 -14.61
C PHE A 233 18.09 -11.48 -15.45
N LYS A 234 19.25 -11.94 -14.94
CA LYS A 234 20.15 -12.87 -15.64
C LYS A 234 19.74 -14.34 -15.46
N LYS A 235 18.89 -14.64 -14.48
CA LYS A 235 18.51 -16.01 -14.09
C LYS A 235 17.09 -16.40 -14.57
N GLN A 236 16.41 -15.51 -15.28
CA GLN A 236 15.09 -15.72 -15.87
C GLN A 236 15.17 -15.79 -17.39
#